data_6f2f9e34849d715c72589cc5d2c0d09c
#
_entry.id   6f2f9e34849d715c72589cc5d2c0d09c
#
_cell.length_a   1.000
_cell.length_b   1.000
_cell.length_c   1.000
_cell.angle_alpha   90.00
_cell.angle_beta   90.00
_cell.angle_gamma   90.00
#
_symmetry.space_group_name_H-M   'P 1'
#
loop_
_entity.id
_entity.type
_entity.pdbx_description
1 polymer ?
#
loop_
_entity_poly.entity_id
_entity_poly.type
_entity_poly.pdbx_seq_one_letter_code
_entity_poly.pdbx_strand_id
1 'polypeptide(L)'
;MSILTISRLDLLNEFESAPESALFSQQTIAAVLSCSTQLLERNRWAGTGIPYLKIGRKVLYRKSEVQEFIQQQRVYRSTSDEGRLLSAVNV
;
A
#
# COMPACT_ATOMS: atom_id res chain seq x y z
N MET A 1 -8.45 26.09 14.14
CA MET A 1 -8.25 24.68 13.78
C MET A 1 -8.42 24.49 12.28
N SER A 2 -7.53 23.78 11.69
CA SER A 2 -7.66 23.51 10.25
C SER A 2 -8.48 22.25 10.05
N ILE A 3 -9.68 22.42 9.55
CA ILE A 3 -10.53 21.29 9.19
C ILE A 3 -10.11 20.68 7.85
N LEU A 4 -9.19 21.34 7.16
CA LEU A 4 -8.73 20.89 5.85
C LEU A 4 -7.53 19.97 5.96
N THR A 5 -6.93 19.87 7.14
CA THR A 5 -5.78 19.02 7.36
C THR A 5 -6.23 17.66 7.87
N ILE A 6 -5.98 16.64 7.06
CA ILE A 6 -6.27 15.26 7.44
C ILE A 6 -4.94 14.62 7.82
N SER A 7 -4.82 14.20 9.07
CA SER A 7 -3.60 13.57 9.54
C SER A 7 -3.48 12.14 9.01
N ARG A 8 -2.26 11.61 9.04
CA ARG A 8 -2.02 10.22 8.69
C ARG A 8 -2.84 9.27 9.57
N LEU A 9 -2.98 9.61 10.86
CA LEU A 9 -3.76 8.79 11.78
C LEU A 9 -5.23 8.73 11.36
N ASP A 10 -5.79 9.84 10.89
CA ASP A 10 -7.16 9.86 10.40
C ASP A 10 -7.34 8.91 9.21
N LEU A 11 -6.39 8.92 8.29
CA LEU A 11 -6.44 8.04 7.12
C LEU A 11 -6.30 6.57 7.52
N LEU A 12 -5.43 6.28 8.50
CA LEU A 12 -5.28 4.93 9.02
C LEU A 12 -6.57 4.44 9.69
N ASN A 13 -7.20 5.30 10.49
CA ASN A 13 -8.44 4.95 11.17
C ASN A 13 -9.58 4.72 10.17
N GLU A 14 -9.65 5.54 9.15
CA GLU A 14 -10.64 5.38 8.10
C GLU A 14 -10.46 4.03 7.38
N PHE A 15 -9.23 3.69 7.06
CA PHE A 15 -8.93 2.42 6.41
C PHE A 15 -9.30 1.23 7.31
N GLU A 16 -8.89 1.28 8.58
CA GLU A 16 -9.12 0.19 9.52
C GLU A 16 -10.61 -0.06 9.77
N SER A 17 -11.40 0.99 9.85
CA SER A 17 -12.82 0.87 10.15
C SER A 17 -13.69 0.59 8.94
N ALA A 18 -13.15 0.66 7.75
CA ALA A 18 -13.91 0.45 6.52
C ALA A 18 -14.16 -1.04 6.25
N PRO A 19 -15.23 -1.36 5.51
CA PRO A 19 -15.45 -2.75 5.10
C PRO A 19 -14.40 -3.20 4.09
N GLU A 20 -14.26 -4.52 3.95
CA GLU A 20 -13.26 -5.12 3.04
C GLU A 20 -13.42 -4.70 1.59
N SER A 21 -14.63 -4.36 1.18
CA SER A 21 -14.92 -3.95 -0.19
C SER A 21 -14.69 -2.48 -0.46
N ALA A 22 -14.32 -1.70 0.56
CA ALA A 22 -14.13 -0.26 0.41
C ALA A 22 -12.98 0.06 -0.53
N LEU A 23 -13.12 1.14 -1.28
CA LEU A 23 -12.11 1.60 -2.22
C LEU A 23 -11.47 2.88 -1.71
N PHE A 24 -10.16 2.98 -1.89
CA PHE A 24 -9.38 4.11 -1.39
C PHE A 24 -8.48 4.67 -2.48
N SER A 25 -8.22 5.97 -2.39
CA SER A 25 -7.29 6.64 -3.29
C SER A 25 -5.85 6.21 -2.99
N GLN A 26 -4.96 6.47 -3.96
CA GLN A 26 -3.55 6.16 -3.75
C GLN A 26 -2.94 6.97 -2.60
N GLN A 27 -3.44 8.18 -2.36
CA GLN A 27 -2.95 9.00 -1.25
C GLN A 27 -3.21 8.32 0.09
N THR A 28 -4.42 7.79 0.27
CA THR A 28 -4.77 7.07 1.49
C THR A 28 -3.93 5.81 1.64
N ILE A 29 -3.77 5.04 0.58
CA ILE A 29 -3.00 3.80 0.65
C ILE A 29 -1.52 4.08 0.89
N ALA A 30 -0.97 5.13 0.30
CA ALA A 30 0.41 5.53 0.58
C ALA A 30 0.58 5.85 2.08
N ALA A 31 -0.39 6.53 2.68
CA ALA A 31 -0.35 6.82 4.11
C ALA A 31 -0.43 5.54 4.95
N VAL A 32 -1.30 4.63 4.58
CA VAL A 32 -1.45 3.34 5.28
C VAL A 32 -0.15 2.54 5.23
N LEU A 33 0.50 2.51 4.07
CA LEU A 33 1.72 1.73 3.87
C LEU A 33 2.99 2.50 4.26
N SER A 34 2.87 3.75 4.65
CA SER A 34 4.02 4.61 4.96
C SER A 34 4.99 4.72 3.78
N CYS A 35 4.45 4.89 2.59
CA CYS A 35 5.27 5.04 1.39
C CYS A 35 4.80 6.25 0.59
N SER A 36 5.48 6.53 -0.51
CA SER A 36 5.12 7.63 -1.38
C SER A 36 4.13 7.18 -2.46
N THR A 37 3.38 8.13 -2.99
CA THR A 37 2.50 7.83 -4.13
C THR A 37 3.32 7.48 -5.36
N GLN A 38 4.53 8.03 -5.48
CA GLN A 38 5.44 7.70 -6.59
C GLN A 38 5.83 6.22 -6.58
N LEU A 39 6.00 5.64 -5.40
CA LEU A 39 6.29 4.22 -5.31
C LEU A 39 5.11 3.39 -5.81
N LEU A 40 3.90 3.76 -5.44
CA LEU A 40 2.71 3.07 -5.91
C LEU A 40 2.58 3.18 -7.43
N GLU A 41 2.83 4.36 -7.98
CA GLU A 41 2.79 4.58 -9.42
C GLU A 41 3.82 3.73 -10.16
N ARG A 42 5.04 3.69 -9.63
CA ARG A 42 6.12 2.89 -10.22
C ARG A 42 5.73 1.41 -10.24
N ASN A 43 5.17 0.92 -9.15
CA ASN A 43 4.78 -0.49 -9.07
C ASN A 43 3.66 -0.82 -10.06
N ARG A 44 2.69 0.08 -10.23
CA ARG A 44 1.65 -0.11 -11.24
C ARG A 44 2.25 -0.18 -12.64
N TRP A 45 3.17 0.70 -12.91
CA TRP A 45 3.83 0.77 -14.22
C TRP A 45 4.61 -0.51 -14.52
N ALA A 46 5.27 -1.04 -13.50
CA ALA A 46 6.08 -2.26 -13.63
C ALA A 46 5.24 -3.53 -13.60
N GLY A 47 3.95 -3.43 -13.29
CA GLY A 47 3.09 -4.61 -13.17
C GLY A 47 3.29 -5.36 -11.88
N THR A 48 3.82 -4.69 -10.86
CA THR A 48 4.05 -5.27 -9.54
C THR A 48 3.24 -4.51 -8.49
N GLY A 49 3.27 -4.97 -7.26
CA GLY A 49 2.60 -4.30 -6.16
C GLY A 49 1.15 -4.72 -6.03
N ILE A 50 0.33 -3.80 -5.53
CA ILE A 50 -1.05 -4.09 -5.16
C ILE A 50 -1.96 -4.06 -6.38
N PRO A 51 -2.83 -5.05 -6.57
CA PRO A 51 -3.88 -4.97 -7.59
C PRO A 51 -4.75 -3.73 -7.36
N TYR A 52 -5.16 -3.09 -8.43
CA TYR A 52 -5.90 -1.84 -8.36
C TYR A 52 -7.05 -1.83 -9.36
N LEU A 53 -7.97 -0.87 -9.16
CA LEU A 53 -9.06 -0.62 -10.09
C LEU A 53 -8.88 0.76 -10.73
N LYS A 54 -9.36 0.87 -11.95
CA LYS A 54 -9.40 2.16 -12.62
C LYS A 54 -10.85 2.50 -12.90
N ILE A 55 -11.32 3.59 -12.31
CA ILE A 55 -12.68 4.09 -12.54
C ILE A 55 -12.54 5.47 -13.16
N GLY A 56 -12.81 5.55 -14.46
CA GLY A 56 -12.49 6.75 -15.22
C GLY A 56 -10.98 6.95 -15.22
N ARG A 57 -10.54 8.09 -14.67
CA ARG A 57 -9.12 8.41 -14.55
C ARG A 57 -8.56 8.14 -13.16
N LYS A 58 -9.42 7.70 -12.25
CA LYS A 58 -9.01 7.48 -10.86
C LYS A 58 -8.46 6.09 -10.68
N VAL A 59 -7.35 5.99 -10.00
CA VAL A 59 -6.78 4.72 -9.54
C VAL A 59 -7.25 4.52 -8.11
N LEU A 60 -7.88 3.38 -7.85
CA LEU A 60 -8.42 3.06 -6.54
C LEU A 60 -7.93 1.69 -6.11
N TYR A 61 -7.77 1.53 -4.80
CA TYR A 61 -7.34 0.27 -4.20
C TYR A 61 -8.42 -0.25 -3.27
N ARG A 62 -8.75 -1.54 -3.40
CA ARG A 62 -9.71 -2.18 -2.52
C ARG A 62 -9.01 -2.60 -1.24
N LYS A 63 -9.67 -2.39 -0.11
CA LYS A 63 -9.09 -2.72 1.21
C LYS A 63 -8.61 -4.16 1.27
N SER A 64 -9.43 -5.12 0.83
CA SER A 64 -9.05 -6.54 0.89
C SER A 64 -7.79 -6.84 0.09
N GLU A 65 -7.61 -6.20 -1.07
CA GLU A 65 -6.41 -6.40 -1.88
C GLU A 65 -5.18 -5.81 -1.21
N VAL A 66 -5.33 -4.67 -0.56
CA VAL A 66 -4.23 -4.03 0.17
C VAL A 66 -3.80 -4.92 1.34
N GLN A 67 -4.77 -5.44 2.08
CA GLN A 67 -4.49 -6.31 3.23
C GLN A 67 -3.80 -7.59 2.80
N GLU A 68 -4.25 -8.20 1.72
CA GLU A 68 -3.63 -9.39 1.18
C GLU A 68 -2.19 -9.12 0.75
N PHE A 69 -1.95 -7.99 0.10
CA PHE A 69 -0.60 -7.60 -0.29
C PHE A 69 0.31 -7.48 0.93
N ILE A 70 -0.17 -6.85 2.00
CA ILE A 70 0.60 -6.70 3.24
C ILE A 70 0.93 -8.08 3.82
N GLN A 71 -0.04 -8.98 3.85
CA GLN A 71 0.15 -10.32 4.40
C GLN A 71 1.17 -11.14 3.62
N GLN A 72 1.33 -10.86 2.35
CA GLN A 72 2.29 -11.57 1.50
C GLN A 72 3.72 -11.08 1.68
N GLN A 73 3.92 -9.97 2.38
CA GLN A 73 5.25 -9.43 2.59
C GLN A 73 5.98 -10.22 3.65
N ARG A 74 7.27 -10.44 3.41
CA ARG A 74 8.09 -11.15 4.36
C ARG A 74 8.52 -10.23 5.50
N VAL A 75 8.46 -10.73 6.71
CA VAL A 75 8.96 -10.01 7.88
C VAL A 75 10.43 -10.38 8.07
N TYR A 76 11.28 -9.38 8.13
CA TYR A 76 12.72 -9.57 8.33
C TYR A 76 13.10 -9.21 9.75
N ARG A 77 14.04 -9.98 10.31
CA ARG A 77 14.56 -9.71 11.65
C ARG A 77 15.85 -8.92 11.62
N SER A 78 16.56 -9.00 10.51
CA SER A 78 17.85 -8.31 10.38
C SER A 78 18.15 -8.07 8.92
N THR A 79 19.11 -7.19 8.68
CA THR A 79 19.60 -6.92 7.33
C THR A 79 20.21 -8.16 6.69
N SER A 80 20.86 -9.01 7.50
CA SER A 80 21.43 -10.25 6.99
C SER A 80 20.36 -11.20 6.45
N ASP A 81 19.24 -11.27 7.13
CA ASP A 81 18.11 -12.10 6.73
C ASP A 81 17.58 -11.63 5.38
N GLU A 82 17.42 -10.33 5.21
CA GLU A 82 16.97 -9.72 3.97
C GLU A 82 17.97 -10.00 2.83
N GLY A 83 19.26 -9.80 3.10
CA GLY A 83 20.31 -10.02 2.11
C GLY A 83 20.35 -11.44 1.62
N ARG A 84 20.16 -12.40 2.52
CA ARG A 84 20.15 -13.82 2.17
C ARG A 84 18.99 -14.15 1.23
N LEU A 85 17.82 -13.60 1.52
CA LEU A 85 16.65 -13.83 0.67
C LEU A 85 16.84 -13.21 -0.71
N LEU A 86 17.38 -12.01 -0.78
CA LEU A 86 17.65 -11.34 -2.05
C LEU A 86 18.66 -12.12 -2.88
N SER A 87 19.68 -12.67 -2.23
CA SER A 87 20.68 -13.51 -2.93
C SER A 87 20.01 -14.74 -3.52
N ALA A 88 19.11 -15.36 -2.80
CA ALA A 88 18.39 -16.54 -3.29
C ALA A 88 17.53 -16.19 -4.50
N VAL A 89 16.92 -15.01 -4.50
CA VAL A 89 16.05 -14.57 -5.60
C VAL A 89 16.87 -14.28 -6.85
N ASN A 90 18.08 -13.80 -6.69
CA ASN A 90 18.93 -13.37 -7.80
C ASN A 90 19.80 -14.47 -8.40
N VAL A 91 19.64 -15.67 -7.92
CA VAL A 91 20.39 -16.82 -8.46
C VAL A 91 19.71 -17.49 -9.67
#